data_57011024a163326c6f2f135c8d00f39f
#
_entry.id   57011024a163326c6f2f135c8d00f39f
#
_cell.length_a   1.000
_cell.length_b   1.000
_cell.length_c   1.000
_cell.angle_alpha   90.00
_cell.angle_beta   90.00
_cell.angle_gamma   90.00
#
_symmetry.space_group_name_H-M   'P 1'
#
loop_
_entity.id
_entity.type
_entity.pdbx_description
1 polymer ?
#
loop_
_entity_poly.entity_id
_entity_poly.type
_entity_poly.pdbx_seq_one_letter_code
_entity_poly.pdbx_strand_id
1 'polypeptide(L)'
;MTLRRNFRLYVIRALVLVIVAGLLAWAESPLLAKGARNGAPGAASVSGDAQKYPPTIVFMTDFGVVDDSVALCRGVMYSIMPDVRIVDLTHEVTPFSILDGARFLYGASPYYPAGTVFVVVIDPGVGSTRKAIVARSKRGQYFVLPDNGLLTLVEQRDGIEAVREITNTEWMIGTKLSSTFHGRDIFSPVGAHVARGDDWTKVGPEMAVKDLVRLELKVATLDNRGLSATVIATDGPFGNLVTNVDAEDFLKLGYQRGQEVPVTVGGKEMKIKFVKTFSDVPLGQPLLYVDSRGHMALAVNQNSFAATYGVKPPTALFVPRAK
;
A
#
# COMPACT_ATOMS: atom_id res chain seq x y z
N MET A 1 -9.74 33.03 52.85
CA MET A 1 -9.88 33.10 51.38
C MET A 1 -8.59 33.44 50.64
N THR A 2 -7.44 33.49 51.31
CA THR A 2 -6.14 33.99 50.82
C THR A 2 -5.11 32.88 50.46
N LEU A 3 -5.28 31.63 50.91
CA LEU A 3 -4.31 30.56 50.66
C LEU A 3 -4.44 29.88 49.27
N ARG A 4 -5.61 29.90 48.64
CA ARG A 4 -5.81 29.28 47.29
C ARG A 4 -5.28 30.12 46.14
N ARG A 5 -5.03 31.43 46.33
CA ARG A 5 -4.56 32.35 45.29
C ARG A 5 -3.05 32.26 45.07
N ASN A 6 -2.27 31.94 46.13
CA ASN A 6 -0.82 31.85 46.05
C ASN A 6 -0.33 30.53 45.42
N PHE A 7 -1.10 29.43 45.56
CA PHE A 7 -0.73 28.15 44.96
C PHE A 7 -0.80 28.15 43.42
N ARG A 8 -1.78 28.86 42.82
CA ARG A 8 -1.89 28.98 41.37
C ARG A 8 -0.78 29.84 40.75
N LEU A 9 -0.26 30.83 41.43
CA LEU A 9 0.85 31.63 40.94
C LEU A 9 2.19 30.87 40.95
N TYR A 10 2.41 29.97 41.88
CA TYR A 10 3.63 29.13 41.94
C TYR A 10 3.65 28.08 40.86
N VAL A 11 2.53 27.45 40.54
CA VAL A 11 2.43 26.44 39.45
C VAL A 11 2.65 27.09 38.06
N ILE A 12 2.11 28.28 37.84
CA ILE A 12 2.28 28.99 36.57
C ILE A 12 3.74 29.45 36.38
N ARG A 13 4.42 29.89 37.44
CA ARG A 13 5.85 30.30 37.37
C ARG A 13 6.79 29.11 37.18
N ALA A 14 6.50 27.94 37.73
CA ALA A 14 7.27 26.73 37.52
C ALA A 14 7.09 26.18 36.08
N LEU A 15 5.89 26.28 35.48
CA LEU A 15 5.65 25.84 34.07
C LEU A 15 6.34 26.75 33.05
N VAL A 16 6.40 28.05 33.31
CA VAL A 16 7.09 29.00 32.38
C VAL A 16 8.61 28.83 32.41
N LEU A 17 9.22 28.48 33.53
CA LEU A 17 10.65 28.23 33.64
C LEU A 17 11.09 26.93 32.93
N VAL A 18 10.25 25.89 32.89
CA VAL A 18 10.55 24.65 32.16
C VAL A 18 10.45 24.83 30.64
N ILE A 19 9.55 25.70 30.16
CA ILE A 19 9.38 25.97 28.73
C ILE A 19 10.54 26.86 28.19
N VAL A 20 11.06 27.78 28.98
CA VAL A 20 12.19 28.65 28.57
C VAL A 20 13.52 27.90 28.60
N ALA A 21 13.73 26.93 29.48
CA ALA A 21 14.93 26.08 29.48
C ALA A 21 14.97 25.06 28.32
N GLY A 22 13.82 24.67 27.77
CA GLY A 22 13.72 23.77 26.61
C GLY A 22 14.00 24.45 25.25
N LEU A 23 13.89 25.77 25.17
CA LEU A 23 14.06 26.53 23.92
C LEU A 23 15.50 27.04 23.67
N LEU A 24 16.40 26.90 24.62
CA LEU A 24 17.81 27.36 24.49
C LEU A 24 18.82 26.25 24.15
N ALA A 25 18.36 24.98 23.98
CA ALA A 25 19.23 23.86 23.66
C ALA A 25 19.21 23.45 22.16
N TRP A 26 18.58 24.23 21.28
CA TRP A 26 18.44 23.93 19.85
C TRP A 26 19.04 24.98 18.92
N ALA A 27 20.20 25.51 19.27
CA ALA A 27 21.00 26.30 18.36
C ALA A 27 22.41 25.72 18.28
N GLU A 28 22.80 25.37 17.04
CA GLU A 28 24.11 24.97 16.52
C GLU A 28 24.30 23.48 16.20
N SER A 29 23.86 23.12 14.97
CA SER A 29 24.55 22.12 14.16
C SER A 29 24.62 22.62 12.71
N PRO A 30 25.79 22.63 12.08
CA PRO A 30 25.95 23.15 10.72
C PRO A 30 25.40 22.16 9.72
N LEU A 31 24.39 22.57 8.96
CA LEU A 31 23.87 21.87 7.79
C LEU A 31 24.87 21.96 6.64
N LEU A 32 25.60 20.88 6.40
CA LEU A 32 26.25 20.63 5.12
C LEU A 32 25.21 20.17 4.11
N ALA A 33 24.82 21.06 3.22
CA ALA A 33 24.01 20.75 2.06
C ALA A 33 24.78 19.84 1.10
N LYS A 34 24.35 18.58 0.95
CA LYS A 34 24.64 17.75 -0.22
C LYS A 34 23.32 17.24 -0.76
N GLY A 35 23.11 17.54 -2.06
CA GLY A 35 21.89 17.21 -2.79
C GLY A 35 21.51 15.74 -2.68
N ALA A 36 20.31 15.50 -2.20
CA ALA A 36 19.69 14.18 -2.18
C ALA A 36 19.06 13.91 -3.57
N ARG A 37 19.66 12.99 -4.28
CA ARG A 37 18.96 12.27 -5.37
C ARG A 37 17.87 11.44 -4.72
N ASN A 38 16.62 11.67 -5.11
CA ASN A 38 15.48 10.81 -4.77
C ASN A 38 15.61 9.50 -5.54
N GLY A 39 16.32 8.53 -4.93
CA GLY A 39 16.29 7.14 -5.30
C GLY A 39 15.60 6.38 -4.16
N ALA A 40 14.76 5.41 -4.47
CA ALA A 40 14.30 4.43 -3.50
C ALA A 40 15.51 3.90 -2.71
N PRO A 41 15.39 3.59 -1.41
CA PRO A 41 16.53 3.13 -0.62
C PRO A 41 17.15 1.93 -1.31
N GLY A 42 18.37 2.13 -1.86
CA GLY A 42 19.14 1.09 -2.50
C GLY A 42 19.35 -0.05 -1.51
N ALA A 43 19.27 -1.29 -2.00
CA ALA A 43 19.55 -2.48 -1.23
C ALA A 43 20.95 -2.36 -0.60
N ALA A 44 20.98 -2.10 0.71
CA ALA A 44 22.21 -2.24 1.48
C ALA A 44 22.60 -3.72 1.44
N SER A 45 23.75 -4.02 0.89
CA SER A 45 24.37 -5.36 1.00
C SER A 45 24.71 -5.58 2.48
N VAL A 46 23.86 -6.33 3.19
CA VAL A 46 24.13 -6.76 4.55
C VAL A 46 25.00 -8.01 4.49
N SER A 47 26.32 -7.79 4.49
CA SER A 47 27.28 -8.83 4.86
C SER A 47 27.59 -8.68 6.35
N GLY A 48 27.23 -9.66 7.15
CA GLY A 48 27.54 -9.77 8.57
C GLY A 48 26.27 -9.99 9.39
N ASP A 49 26.19 -11.08 10.12
CA ASP A 49 25.16 -11.59 11.02
C ASP A 49 23.76 -10.99 10.78
N ALA A 50 23.05 -11.57 9.83
CA ALA A 50 21.70 -11.16 9.51
C ALA A 50 20.88 -11.24 10.80
N GLN A 51 20.53 -10.09 11.39
CA GLN A 51 19.63 -10.01 12.52
C GLN A 51 18.40 -10.81 12.14
N LYS A 52 18.22 -11.97 12.78
CA LYS A 52 17.15 -12.89 12.46
C LYS A 52 15.83 -12.24 12.88
N TYR A 53 15.17 -11.59 11.93
CA TYR A 53 13.85 -11.05 12.18
C TYR A 53 12.92 -12.18 12.64
N PRO A 54 12.07 -11.95 13.64
CA PRO A 54 11.08 -12.95 14.02
C PRO A 54 10.22 -13.29 12.80
N PRO A 55 9.87 -14.57 12.62
CA PRO A 55 9.00 -14.99 11.55
C PRO A 55 7.75 -14.10 11.49
N THR A 56 7.51 -13.49 10.34
CA THR A 56 6.47 -12.48 10.20
C THR A 56 5.58 -12.78 9.00
N ILE A 57 4.28 -12.85 9.27
CA ILE A 57 3.24 -12.87 8.25
C ILE A 57 2.64 -11.46 8.15
N VAL A 58 2.61 -10.92 6.94
CA VAL A 58 1.83 -9.70 6.62
C VAL A 58 0.53 -10.16 5.97
N PHE A 59 -0.59 -9.91 6.66
CA PHE A 59 -1.88 -10.41 6.26
C PHE A 59 -2.75 -9.30 5.65
N MET A 60 -3.32 -9.56 4.47
CA MET A 60 -4.17 -8.61 3.75
C MET A 60 -5.33 -9.33 3.08
N THR A 61 -6.54 -8.78 3.23
CA THR A 61 -7.77 -9.30 2.63
C THR A 61 -8.75 -8.19 2.26
N ASP A 62 -9.83 -8.55 1.57
CA ASP A 62 -11.04 -7.74 1.39
C ASP A 62 -12.21 -8.23 2.23
N PHE A 63 -11.95 -8.97 3.33
CA PHE A 63 -13.00 -9.59 4.18
C PHE A 63 -13.71 -8.57 5.06
N GLY A 64 -13.14 -7.38 5.25
CA GLY A 64 -13.60 -6.44 6.25
C GLY A 64 -13.25 -6.87 7.67
N VAL A 65 -13.87 -6.20 8.65
CA VAL A 65 -13.68 -6.44 10.09
C VAL A 65 -14.99 -6.68 10.83
N VAL A 66 -16.08 -6.92 10.09
CA VAL A 66 -17.44 -7.03 10.67
C VAL A 66 -17.72 -8.44 11.20
N ASP A 67 -17.13 -9.47 10.57
CA ASP A 67 -17.34 -10.88 10.95
C ASP A 67 -16.04 -11.53 11.46
N ASP A 68 -16.09 -12.84 11.68
CA ASP A 68 -15.00 -13.63 12.26
C ASP A 68 -13.97 -14.13 11.22
N SER A 69 -14.13 -13.83 9.94
CA SER A 69 -13.31 -14.39 8.85
C SER A 69 -11.81 -14.16 9.05
N VAL A 70 -11.41 -12.94 9.41
CA VAL A 70 -10.01 -12.61 9.70
C VAL A 70 -9.49 -13.36 10.94
N ALA A 71 -10.32 -13.45 11.98
CA ALA A 71 -9.96 -14.13 13.23
C ALA A 71 -9.78 -15.64 13.00
N LEU A 72 -10.63 -16.28 12.20
CA LEU A 72 -10.50 -17.69 11.83
C LEU A 72 -9.17 -17.96 11.09
N CYS A 73 -8.84 -17.12 10.11
CA CYS A 73 -7.57 -17.22 9.38
C CYS A 73 -6.35 -17.10 10.32
N ARG A 74 -6.37 -16.14 11.25
CA ARG A 74 -5.30 -15.98 12.25
C ARG A 74 -5.23 -17.16 13.20
N GLY A 75 -6.37 -17.67 13.65
CA GLY A 75 -6.44 -18.86 14.51
C GLY A 75 -5.75 -20.07 13.87
N VAL A 76 -5.94 -20.25 12.56
CA VAL A 76 -5.24 -21.26 11.77
C VAL A 76 -3.73 -21.01 11.75
N MET A 77 -3.28 -19.79 11.48
CA MET A 77 -1.84 -19.47 11.47
C MET A 77 -1.21 -19.75 12.84
N TYR A 78 -1.85 -19.35 13.94
CA TYR A 78 -1.39 -19.60 15.30
C TYR A 78 -1.41 -21.08 15.68
N SER A 79 -2.33 -21.89 15.17
CA SER A 79 -2.36 -23.34 15.45
C SER A 79 -1.15 -24.07 14.85
N ILE A 80 -0.57 -23.54 13.77
CA ILE A 80 0.61 -24.11 13.08
C ILE A 80 1.89 -23.51 13.63
N MET A 81 1.92 -22.22 13.92
CA MET A 81 3.06 -21.49 14.44
C MET A 81 2.61 -20.52 15.55
N PRO A 82 2.56 -20.97 16.83
CA PRO A 82 1.99 -20.17 17.94
C PRO A 82 2.70 -18.84 18.21
N ASP A 83 3.98 -18.73 17.90
CA ASP A 83 4.82 -17.55 18.12
C ASP A 83 5.01 -16.69 16.85
N VAL A 84 4.27 -16.96 15.77
CA VAL A 84 4.35 -16.15 14.55
C VAL A 84 3.87 -14.72 14.81
N ARG A 85 4.62 -13.74 14.32
CA ARG A 85 4.17 -12.36 14.29
C ARG A 85 3.23 -12.17 13.11
N ILE A 86 1.97 -11.83 13.36
CA ILE A 86 1.01 -11.45 12.32
C ILE A 86 0.84 -9.92 12.35
N VAL A 87 1.08 -9.29 11.20
CA VAL A 87 0.89 -7.86 10.96
C VAL A 87 -0.22 -7.69 9.94
N ASP A 88 -1.30 -7.04 10.30
CA ASP A 88 -2.33 -6.72 9.33
C ASP A 88 -1.88 -5.56 8.46
N LEU A 89 -1.85 -5.77 7.15
CA LEU A 89 -1.69 -4.66 6.23
C LEU A 89 -3.00 -3.87 6.14
N THR A 90 -4.06 -4.55 5.80
CA THR A 90 -5.46 -4.11 5.87
C THR A 90 -6.39 -5.28 5.57
N HIS A 91 -7.62 -5.21 6.07
CA HIS A 91 -8.71 -6.11 5.69
C HIS A 91 -9.85 -5.37 4.98
N GLU A 92 -9.63 -4.08 4.71
CA GLU A 92 -10.56 -3.18 4.04
C GLU A 92 -10.10 -2.86 2.59
N VAL A 93 -9.47 -3.82 1.90
CA VAL A 93 -9.28 -3.68 0.45
C VAL A 93 -10.65 -3.56 -0.20
N THR A 94 -10.80 -2.68 -1.18
CA THR A 94 -12.06 -2.55 -1.92
C THR A 94 -12.54 -3.94 -2.35
N PRO A 95 -13.74 -4.37 -1.95
CA PRO A 95 -14.24 -5.72 -2.21
C PRO A 95 -14.09 -6.11 -3.69
N PHE A 96 -13.51 -7.29 -3.92
CA PHE A 96 -13.25 -7.89 -5.24
C PHE A 96 -12.22 -7.14 -6.11
N SER A 97 -11.62 -6.05 -5.63
CA SER A 97 -10.67 -5.25 -6.40
C SER A 97 -9.25 -5.82 -6.33
N ILE A 98 -8.91 -6.68 -7.28
CA ILE A 98 -7.55 -7.23 -7.41
C ILE A 98 -6.53 -6.10 -7.62
N LEU A 99 -6.87 -5.07 -8.40
CA LEU A 99 -6.00 -3.92 -8.65
C LEU A 99 -5.68 -3.16 -7.35
N ASP A 100 -6.67 -2.95 -6.49
CA ASP A 100 -6.47 -2.22 -5.23
C ASP A 100 -5.59 -3.04 -4.28
N GLY A 101 -5.82 -4.36 -4.19
CA GLY A 101 -4.95 -5.28 -3.46
C GLY A 101 -3.51 -5.28 -3.99
N ALA A 102 -3.32 -5.35 -5.32
CA ALA A 102 -2.01 -5.27 -5.96
C ALA A 102 -1.27 -3.96 -5.64
N ARG A 103 -2.00 -2.82 -5.62
CA ARG A 103 -1.44 -1.51 -5.26
C ARG A 103 -1.00 -1.44 -3.80
N PHE A 104 -1.79 -1.97 -2.86
CA PHE A 104 -1.41 -2.00 -1.45
C PHE A 104 -0.21 -2.92 -1.23
N LEU A 105 -0.20 -4.09 -1.86
CA LEU A 105 0.93 -5.01 -1.79
C LEU A 105 2.22 -4.39 -2.36
N TYR A 106 2.13 -3.75 -3.53
CA TYR A 106 3.23 -3.00 -4.13
C TYR A 106 3.75 -1.89 -3.22
N GLY A 107 2.84 -1.11 -2.62
CA GLY A 107 3.21 0.01 -1.76
C GLY A 107 3.86 -0.42 -0.45
N ALA A 108 3.45 -1.54 0.13
CA ALA A 108 3.90 -1.99 1.45
C ALA A 108 5.14 -2.88 1.39
N SER A 109 5.24 -3.79 0.42
CA SER A 109 6.28 -4.82 0.41
C SER A 109 7.73 -4.29 0.43
N PRO A 110 8.09 -3.10 -0.12
CA PRO A 110 9.46 -2.57 -0.03
C PRO A 110 9.96 -2.32 1.40
N TYR A 111 9.04 -2.11 2.33
CA TYR A 111 9.37 -1.78 3.73
C TYR A 111 9.54 -3.01 4.62
N TYR A 112 9.32 -4.21 4.08
CA TYR A 112 9.48 -5.45 4.80
C TYR A 112 10.77 -6.18 4.37
N PRO A 113 11.48 -6.84 5.31
CA PRO A 113 12.73 -7.52 5.01
C PRO A 113 12.53 -8.81 4.21
N ALA A 114 13.63 -9.37 3.70
CA ALA A 114 13.67 -10.73 3.16
C ALA A 114 13.18 -11.74 4.23
N GLY A 115 12.55 -12.82 3.80
CA GLY A 115 11.94 -13.84 4.66
C GLY A 115 10.53 -13.49 5.15
N THR A 116 10.03 -12.25 4.95
CA THR A 116 8.64 -11.92 5.25
C THR A 116 7.70 -12.70 4.34
N VAL A 117 6.62 -13.23 4.91
CA VAL A 117 5.56 -13.94 4.19
C VAL A 117 4.32 -13.06 4.08
N PHE A 118 3.93 -12.71 2.87
CA PHE A 118 2.69 -11.99 2.59
C PHE A 118 1.58 -13.00 2.31
N VAL A 119 0.57 -13.09 3.17
CA VAL A 119 -0.66 -13.84 2.92
C VAL A 119 -1.72 -12.85 2.45
N VAL A 120 -2.11 -12.96 1.18
CA VAL A 120 -2.97 -11.97 0.52
C VAL A 120 -4.17 -12.66 -0.09
N VAL A 121 -5.37 -12.32 0.37
CA VAL A 121 -6.61 -12.96 -0.08
C VAL A 121 -7.61 -11.91 -0.53
N ILE A 122 -7.50 -11.53 -1.79
CA ILE A 122 -8.54 -10.84 -2.56
C ILE A 122 -8.87 -11.78 -3.71
N ASP A 123 -9.94 -12.55 -3.57
CA ASP A 123 -10.17 -13.75 -4.35
C ASP A 123 -11.61 -13.86 -4.89
N PRO A 124 -12.01 -13.02 -5.85
CA PRO A 124 -13.31 -13.13 -6.50
C PRO A 124 -13.51 -14.46 -7.26
N GLY A 125 -12.42 -15.22 -7.48
CA GLY A 125 -12.40 -16.53 -8.12
C GLY A 125 -12.33 -17.72 -7.17
N VAL A 126 -12.62 -17.56 -5.86
CA VAL A 126 -12.60 -18.66 -4.89
C VAL A 126 -13.48 -19.83 -5.35
N GLY A 127 -12.96 -21.06 -5.25
CA GLY A 127 -13.66 -22.26 -5.68
C GLY A 127 -13.69 -22.50 -7.20
N SER A 128 -13.10 -21.62 -8.02
CA SER A 128 -12.93 -21.81 -9.47
C SER A 128 -11.64 -22.59 -9.79
N THR A 129 -11.27 -22.63 -11.07
CA THR A 129 -10.02 -23.25 -11.55
C THR A 129 -8.78 -22.38 -11.38
N ARG A 130 -8.90 -21.15 -10.78
CA ARG A 130 -7.75 -20.29 -10.49
C ARG A 130 -6.79 -21.02 -9.56
N LYS A 131 -5.48 -20.92 -9.84
CA LYS A 131 -4.46 -21.55 -9.01
C LYS A 131 -4.27 -20.81 -7.69
N ALA A 132 -3.94 -21.56 -6.64
CA ALA A 132 -3.37 -21.02 -5.40
C ALA A 132 -1.84 -21.17 -5.50
N ILE A 133 -1.07 -20.16 -5.16
CA ILE A 133 0.38 -20.15 -5.37
C ILE A 133 1.16 -19.64 -4.17
N VAL A 134 2.42 -20.11 -4.06
CA VAL A 134 3.48 -19.45 -3.33
C VAL A 134 4.50 -18.94 -4.34
N ALA A 135 4.77 -17.65 -4.31
CA ALA A 135 5.80 -17.01 -5.11
C ALA A 135 6.92 -16.47 -4.22
N ARG A 136 8.17 -16.55 -4.67
CA ARG A 136 9.32 -15.91 -4.02
C ARG A 136 9.83 -14.79 -4.92
N SER A 137 9.90 -13.56 -4.39
CA SER A 137 10.48 -12.44 -5.12
C SER A 137 12.02 -12.50 -5.10
N LYS A 138 12.67 -11.80 -6.03
CA LYS A 138 14.13 -11.63 -6.02
C LYS A 138 14.64 -10.87 -4.80
N ARG A 139 13.76 -10.23 -4.02
CA ARG A 139 14.06 -9.65 -2.70
C ARG A 139 14.02 -10.67 -1.56
N GLY A 140 13.73 -11.95 -1.85
CA GLY A 140 13.64 -13.02 -0.86
C GLY A 140 12.38 -13.00 0.01
N GLN A 141 11.33 -12.29 -0.40
CA GLN A 141 10.03 -12.29 0.26
C GLN A 141 9.11 -13.33 -0.37
N TYR A 142 8.20 -13.89 0.41
CA TYR A 142 7.24 -14.90 -0.03
C TYR A 142 5.84 -14.29 -0.13
N PHE A 143 5.09 -14.74 -1.13
CA PHE A 143 3.72 -14.30 -1.40
C PHE A 143 2.83 -15.53 -1.55
N VAL A 144 1.88 -15.71 -0.64
CA VAL A 144 0.91 -16.81 -0.60
C VAL A 144 -0.45 -16.22 -0.95
N LEU A 145 -0.96 -16.52 -2.14
CA LEU A 145 -2.10 -15.78 -2.71
C LEU A 145 -2.74 -16.53 -3.89
N PRO A 146 -3.96 -16.14 -4.32
CA PRO A 146 -4.54 -16.61 -5.57
C PRO A 146 -3.77 -16.03 -6.78
N ASP A 147 -3.52 -16.87 -7.78
CA ASP A 147 -2.95 -16.45 -9.07
C ASP A 147 -4.03 -15.79 -9.93
N ASN A 148 -4.27 -14.51 -9.68
CA ASN A 148 -5.31 -13.71 -10.31
C ASN A 148 -4.87 -12.29 -10.70
N GLY A 149 -3.56 -12.02 -10.65
CA GLY A 149 -2.99 -10.72 -10.99
C GLY A 149 -2.51 -9.88 -9.81
N LEU A 150 -2.71 -10.32 -8.56
CA LEU A 150 -2.24 -9.61 -7.35
C LEU A 150 -0.74 -9.34 -7.35
N LEU A 151 0.08 -10.20 -7.97
CA LEU A 151 1.54 -10.05 -8.05
C LEU A 151 2.01 -9.08 -9.13
N THR A 152 1.16 -8.65 -10.06
CA THR A 152 1.57 -7.91 -11.26
C THR A 152 2.51 -6.75 -10.97
N LEU A 153 2.16 -5.88 -10.03
CA LEU A 153 2.98 -4.70 -9.70
C LEU A 153 4.26 -5.05 -8.94
N VAL A 154 4.22 -6.04 -8.06
CA VAL A 154 5.41 -6.53 -7.35
C VAL A 154 6.37 -7.21 -8.33
N GLU A 155 5.87 -8.03 -9.25
CA GLU A 155 6.68 -8.67 -10.30
C GLU A 155 7.39 -7.62 -11.16
N GLN A 156 6.67 -6.57 -11.59
CA GLN A 156 7.26 -5.50 -12.42
C GLN A 156 8.39 -4.75 -11.71
N ARG A 157 8.25 -4.48 -10.40
CA ARG A 157 9.26 -3.75 -9.65
C ARG A 157 10.43 -4.61 -9.20
N ASP A 158 10.13 -5.75 -8.55
CA ASP A 158 11.13 -6.55 -7.82
C ASP A 158 11.58 -7.80 -8.60
N GLY A 159 10.77 -8.26 -9.55
CA GLY A 159 10.90 -9.55 -10.21
C GLY A 159 10.52 -10.72 -9.29
N ILE A 160 10.09 -11.81 -9.90
CA ILE A 160 9.79 -13.08 -9.22
C ILE A 160 10.92 -14.06 -9.53
N GLU A 161 11.44 -14.73 -8.50
CA GLU A 161 12.51 -15.72 -8.61
C GLU A 161 11.95 -17.11 -8.95
N ALA A 162 10.90 -17.53 -8.22
CA ALA A 162 10.27 -18.82 -8.40
C ALA A 162 8.80 -18.80 -7.94
N VAL A 163 8.00 -19.68 -8.51
CA VAL A 163 6.57 -19.84 -8.20
C VAL A 163 6.27 -21.33 -8.07
N ARG A 164 5.41 -21.69 -7.12
CA ARG A 164 4.87 -23.04 -6.97
C ARG A 164 3.36 -23.00 -6.81
N GLU A 165 2.69 -23.94 -7.45
CA GLU A 165 1.26 -24.18 -7.24
C GLU A 165 1.07 -24.89 -5.89
N ILE A 166 0.10 -24.45 -5.10
CA ILE A 166 -0.24 -25.07 -3.82
C ILE A 166 -1.14 -26.27 -4.12
N THR A 167 -0.58 -27.48 -4.00
CA THR A 167 -1.32 -28.74 -4.22
C THR A 167 -1.14 -29.72 -3.07
N ASN A 168 -0.18 -29.51 -2.17
CA ASN A 168 0.06 -30.40 -1.04
C ASN A 168 -1.03 -30.21 0.02
N THR A 169 -1.92 -31.18 0.13
CA THR A 169 -3.05 -31.16 1.08
C THR A 169 -2.60 -31.27 2.55
N GLU A 170 -1.39 -31.76 2.84
CA GLU A 170 -0.86 -31.81 4.20
C GLU A 170 -0.54 -30.40 4.76
N TRP A 171 -0.43 -29.41 3.87
CA TRP A 171 -0.22 -28.01 4.23
C TRP A 171 -1.53 -27.22 4.30
N MET A 172 -2.66 -27.87 4.13
CA MET A 172 -4.00 -27.27 4.15
C MET A 172 -4.77 -27.69 5.41
N ILE A 173 -5.90 -27.03 5.69
CA ILE A 173 -6.74 -27.43 6.81
C ILE A 173 -7.82 -28.39 6.39
N GLY A 174 -7.84 -29.56 7.08
CA GLY A 174 -8.92 -30.55 6.98
C GLY A 174 -8.85 -31.41 5.73
N THR A 175 -9.63 -32.47 5.73
CA THR A 175 -9.74 -33.44 4.64
C THR A 175 -10.69 -33.00 3.53
N LYS A 176 -11.52 -31.98 3.80
CA LYS A 176 -12.48 -31.41 2.85
C LYS A 176 -12.40 -29.89 2.93
N LEU A 177 -11.83 -29.28 1.89
CA LEU A 177 -11.74 -27.82 1.77
C LEU A 177 -13.12 -27.21 1.52
N SER A 178 -13.38 -26.05 2.10
CA SER A 178 -14.52 -25.22 1.75
C SER A 178 -14.37 -24.69 0.33
N SER A 179 -15.41 -24.72 -0.47
CA SER A 179 -15.43 -24.11 -1.81
C SER A 179 -15.48 -22.59 -1.79
N THR A 180 -15.70 -21.98 -0.62
CA THR A 180 -15.90 -20.53 -0.46
C THR A 180 -14.93 -19.85 0.52
N PHE A 181 -14.03 -20.60 1.18
CA PHE A 181 -13.15 -20.02 2.18
C PHE A 181 -11.71 -20.52 2.09
N HIS A 182 -11.10 -20.39 0.92
CA HIS A 182 -9.69 -20.76 0.70
C HIS A 182 -8.72 -19.89 1.52
N GLY A 183 -9.13 -18.69 1.96
CA GLY A 183 -8.39 -17.87 2.91
C GLY A 183 -8.00 -18.64 4.17
N ARG A 184 -8.98 -19.30 4.78
CA ARG A 184 -8.80 -20.13 5.97
C ARG A 184 -8.15 -21.48 5.65
N ASP A 185 -8.61 -22.15 4.60
CA ASP A 185 -8.30 -23.59 4.38
C ASP A 185 -6.98 -23.80 3.63
N ILE A 186 -6.54 -22.84 2.80
CA ILE A 186 -5.36 -22.94 1.93
C ILE A 186 -4.31 -21.88 2.26
N PHE A 187 -4.65 -20.57 2.14
CA PHE A 187 -3.65 -19.52 2.18
C PHE A 187 -3.08 -19.30 3.58
N SER A 188 -3.91 -19.32 4.62
CA SER A 188 -3.47 -19.14 6.00
C SER A 188 -2.55 -20.25 6.49
N PRO A 189 -2.89 -21.55 6.35
CA PRO A 189 -2.02 -22.63 6.79
C PRO A 189 -0.71 -22.69 5.99
N VAL A 190 -0.77 -22.51 4.66
CA VAL A 190 0.44 -22.47 3.82
C VAL A 190 1.36 -21.32 4.21
N GLY A 191 0.77 -20.12 4.45
CA GLY A 191 1.54 -18.96 4.94
C GLY A 191 2.26 -19.25 6.26
N ALA A 192 1.61 -19.94 7.20
CA ALA A 192 2.19 -20.31 8.48
C ALA A 192 3.33 -21.34 8.33
N HIS A 193 3.16 -22.34 7.47
CA HIS A 193 4.23 -23.29 7.15
C HIS A 193 5.47 -22.60 6.55
N VAL A 194 5.28 -21.72 5.58
CA VAL A 194 6.37 -20.93 4.98
C VAL A 194 7.05 -20.04 6.02
N ALA A 195 6.27 -19.34 6.87
CA ALA A 195 6.81 -18.48 7.93
C ALA A 195 7.58 -19.27 8.99
N ARG A 196 7.17 -20.49 9.30
CA ARG A 196 7.87 -21.40 10.21
C ARG A 196 9.24 -21.84 9.66
N GLY A 197 9.46 -21.70 8.35
CA GLY A 197 10.69 -22.08 7.68
C GLY A 197 10.66 -23.51 7.14
N ASP A 198 9.49 -24.10 6.99
CA ASP A 198 9.32 -25.38 6.31
C ASP A 198 9.81 -25.26 4.86
N ASP A 199 10.28 -26.36 4.31
CA ASP A 199 10.77 -26.38 2.92
C ASP A 199 9.62 -26.08 1.94
N TRP A 200 9.51 -24.82 1.56
CA TRP A 200 8.43 -24.35 0.70
C TRP A 200 8.36 -25.02 -0.68
N THR A 201 9.43 -25.73 -1.08
CA THR A 201 9.42 -26.50 -2.33
C THR A 201 8.48 -27.71 -2.26
N LYS A 202 8.08 -28.11 -1.06
CA LYS A 202 7.13 -29.21 -0.82
C LYS A 202 5.66 -28.78 -0.94
N VAL A 203 5.37 -27.49 -1.15
CA VAL A 203 3.99 -27.01 -1.27
C VAL A 203 3.28 -27.53 -2.53
N GLY A 204 4.05 -27.90 -3.55
CA GLY A 204 3.55 -28.45 -4.81
C GLY A 204 4.52 -28.22 -5.98
N PRO A 205 4.09 -28.48 -7.21
CA PRO A 205 4.94 -28.39 -8.40
C PRO A 205 5.38 -26.96 -8.67
N GLU A 206 6.55 -26.84 -9.30
CA GLU A 206 7.03 -25.56 -9.82
C GLU A 206 6.17 -25.11 -11.01
N MET A 207 5.93 -23.81 -11.08
CA MET A 207 5.21 -23.14 -12.16
C MET A 207 6.13 -22.11 -12.81
N ALA A 208 6.11 -22.04 -14.12
CA ALA A 208 6.92 -21.03 -14.81
C ALA A 208 6.40 -19.62 -14.51
N VAL A 209 7.30 -18.68 -14.18
CA VAL A 209 6.93 -17.29 -13.86
C VAL A 209 6.15 -16.62 -14.99
N LYS A 210 6.44 -16.96 -16.26
CA LYS A 210 5.72 -16.44 -17.43
C LYS A 210 4.23 -16.81 -17.45
N ASP A 211 3.84 -17.89 -16.77
CA ASP A 211 2.48 -18.41 -16.72
C ASP A 211 1.63 -17.76 -15.61
N LEU A 212 2.21 -16.86 -14.81
CA LEU A 212 1.45 -16.05 -13.83
C LEU A 212 0.39 -15.24 -14.53
N VAL A 213 -0.80 -15.18 -13.91
CA VAL A 213 -1.86 -14.26 -14.32
C VAL A 213 -1.44 -12.82 -14.02
N ARG A 214 -1.62 -11.93 -14.98
CA ARG A 214 -1.29 -10.51 -14.86
C ARG A 214 -2.50 -9.63 -15.14
N LEU A 215 -2.59 -8.53 -14.39
CA LEU A 215 -3.57 -7.48 -14.66
C LEU A 215 -3.20 -6.73 -15.94
N GLU A 216 -4.19 -6.46 -16.77
CA GLU A 216 -4.08 -5.47 -17.83
C GLU A 216 -4.16 -4.08 -17.22
N LEU A 217 -3.02 -3.43 -17.07
CA LEU A 217 -2.93 -2.09 -16.52
C LEU A 217 -3.18 -1.05 -17.61
N LYS A 218 -4.18 -0.19 -17.41
CA LYS A 218 -4.35 0.98 -18.26
C LYS A 218 -3.17 1.93 -18.02
N VAL A 219 -2.46 2.29 -19.07
CA VAL A 219 -1.36 3.25 -19.05
C VAL A 219 -1.89 4.63 -19.41
N ALA A 220 -1.42 5.66 -18.76
CA ALA A 220 -1.69 7.04 -19.17
C ALA A 220 -1.01 7.31 -20.53
N THR A 221 -1.67 8.04 -21.40
CA THR A 221 -1.15 8.36 -22.73
C THR A 221 -0.97 9.86 -22.89
N LEU A 222 0.22 10.26 -23.32
CA LEU A 222 0.57 11.67 -23.58
C LEU A 222 0.64 11.90 -25.08
N ASP A 223 -0.16 12.84 -25.60
CA ASP A 223 -0.16 13.27 -26.99
C ASP A 223 0.00 14.80 -27.12
N ASN A 224 -0.20 15.35 -28.32
CA ASN A 224 -0.10 16.78 -28.60
C ASN A 224 -1.23 17.61 -27.96
N ARG A 225 -2.35 17.00 -27.61
CA ARG A 225 -3.49 17.68 -26.94
C ARG A 225 -3.32 17.72 -25.43
N GLY A 226 -2.72 16.67 -24.83
CA GLY A 226 -2.58 16.55 -23.40
C GLY A 226 -2.34 15.12 -22.94
N LEU A 227 -2.71 14.83 -21.70
CA LEU A 227 -2.54 13.56 -21.04
C LEU A 227 -3.92 12.95 -20.74
N SER A 228 -4.17 11.79 -21.36
CA SER A 228 -5.36 10.96 -21.11
C SER A 228 -5.03 9.85 -20.13
N ALA A 229 -5.81 9.73 -19.06
CA ALA A 229 -5.53 8.85 -17.95
C ALA A 229 -6.81 8.29 -17.30
N THR A 230 -6.63 7.58 -16.21
CA THR A 230 -7.73 7.00 -15.43
C THR A 230 -7.51 7.28 -13.93
N VAL A 231 -8.56 7.69 -13.25
CA VAL A 231 -8.66 7.57 -11.79
C VAL A 231 -8.89 6.09 -11.50
N ILE A 232 -7.93 5.45 -10.85
CA ILE A 232 -7.91 3.99 -10.66
C ILE A 232 -8.43 3.55 -9.30
N ALA A 233 -8.39 4.42 -8.29
CA ALA A 233 -8.85 4.13 -6.93
C ALA A 233 -9.15 5.42 -6.15
N THR A 234 -9.70 5.25 -4.95
CA THR A 234 -9.73 6.26 -3.90
C THR A 234 -8.78 5.89 -2.77
N ASP A 235 -8.19 6.89 -2.13
CA ASP A 235 -7.27 6.69 -1.01
C ASP A 235 -8.04 6.67 0.32
N GLY A 236 -8.15 5.49 0.91
CA GLY A 236 -8.68 5.24 2.25
C GLY A 236 -9.90 6.07 2.65
N PRO A 237 -10.02 6.45 3.91
CA PRO A 237 -11.18 7.21 4.39
C PRO A 237 -11.19 8.67 3.91
N PHE A 238 -10.09 9.16 3.34
CA PHE A 238 -9.95 10.55 2.91
C PHE A 238 -10.63 10.83 1.56
N GLY A 239 -10.86 9.79 0.75
CA GLY A 239 -11.51 9.92 -0.56
C GLY A 239 -10.73 10.75 -1.57
N ASN A 240 -9.40 10.80 -1.46
CA ASN A 240 -8.53 11.35 -2.49
C ASN A 240 -8.57 10.44 -3.72
N LEU A 241 -8.47 11.00 -4.91
CA LEU A 241 -8.43 10.22 -6.14
C LEU A 241 -7.00 9.84 -6.49
N VAL A 242 -6.76 8.57 -6.65
CA VAL A 242 -5.49 8.01 -7.13
C VAL A 242 -5.58 7.80 -8.63
N THR A 243 -4.57 8.25 -9.37
CA THR A 243 -4.54 8.12 -10.83
C THR A 243 -3.43 7.18 -11.29
N ASN A 244 -3.46 6.78 -12.54
CA ASN A 244 -2.38 6.04 -13.20
C ASN A 244 -1.38 6.97 -13.92
N VAL A 245 -1.24 8.20 -13.46
CA VAL A 245 -0.35 9.22 -14.04
C VAL A 245 0.91 9.33 -13.21
N ASP A 246 2.05 9.00 -13.77
CA ASP A 246 3.34 9.28 -13.17
C ASP A 246 3.60 10.80 -13.14
N ALA A 247 4.21 11.29 -12.06
CA ALA A 247 4.53 12.71 -11.93
C ALA A 247 5.40 13.23 -13.07
N GLU A 248 6.34 12.41 -13.57
CA GLU A 248 7.21 12.77 -14.69
C GLU A 248 6.42 13.00 -15.98
N ASP A 249 5.43 12.17 -16.28
CA ASP A 249 4.58 12.33 -17.46
C ASP A 249 3.69 13.57 -17.37
N PHE A 250 3.16 13.86 -16.17
CA PHE A 250 2.41 15.09 -15.93
C PHE A 250 3.29 16.34 -16.15
N LEU A 251 4.54 16.34 -15.66
CA LEU A 251 5.44 17.50 -15.82
C LEU A 251 5.79 17.78 -17.28
N LYS A 252 5.74 16.79 -18.18
CA LYS A 252 5.90 16.97 -19.65
C LYS A 252 4.76 17.77 -20.28
N LEU A 253 3.66 18.01 -19.56
CA LEU A 253 2.60 18.93 -19.99
C LEU A 253 3.00 20.41 -19.89
N GLY A 254 4.03 20.75 -19.11
CA GLY A 254 4.56 22.11 -18.92
C GLY A 254 4.02 22.84 -17.71
N TYR A 255 3.16 22.25 -16.88
CA TYR A 255 2.67 22.90 -15.67
C TYR A 255 3.71 22.96 -14.56
N GLN A 256 3.67 24.06 -13.80
CA GLN A 256 4.49 24.30 -12.62
C GLN A 256 3.64 24.40 -11.36
N ARG A 257 4.23 24.11 -10.21
CA ARG A 257 3.56 24.28 -8.92
C ARG A 257 3.10 25.74 -8.73
N GLY A 258 1.91 25.89 -8.17
CA GLY A 258 1.23 27.19 -7.99
C GLY A 258 0.28 27.55 -9.12
N GLN A 259 0.40 26.92 -10.29
CA GLN A 259 -0.50 27.19 -11.42
C GLN A 259 -1.85 26.45 -11.26
N GLU A 260 -2.89 27.03 -11.85
CA GLU A 260 -4.17 26.36 -12.06
C GLU A 260 -4.10 25.47 -13.30
N VAL A 261 -4.46 24.22 -13.13
CA VAL A 261 -4.46 23.17 -14.15
C VAL A 261 -5.91 22.88 -14.53
N PRO A 262 -6.28 23.04 -15.81
CA PRO A 262 -7.55 22.53 -16.30
C PRO A 262 -7.54 21.00 -16.24
N VAL A 263 -8.54 20.41 -15.61
CA VAL A 263 -8.67 18.97 -15.45
C VAL A 263 -10.08 18.55 -15.79
N THR A 264 -10.25 17.54 -16.62
CA THR A 264 -11.56 16.91 -16.86
C THR A 264 -11.58 15.56 -16.15
N VAL A 265 -12.47 15.40 -15.18
CA VAL A 265 -12.66 14.15 -14.41
C VAL A 265 -14.10 13.69 -14.59
N GLY A 266 -14.32 12.49 -15.12
CA GLY A 266 -15.65 11.95 -15.34
C GLY A 266 -16.55 12.86 -16.19
N GLY A 267 -15.98 13.58 -17.16
CA GLY A 267 -16.68 14.54 -18.02
C GLY A 267 -16.93 15.92 -17.39
N LYS A 268 -16.53 16.15 -16.13
CA LYS A 268 -16.63 17.45 -15.47
C LYS A 268 -15.32 18.22 -15.62
N GLU A 269 -15.38 19.40 -16.20
CA GLU A 269 -14.22 20.30 -16.30
C GLU A 269 -14.09 21.14 -15.02
N MET A 270 -12.86 21.28 -14.52
CA MET A 270 -12.53 22.11 -13.37
C MET A 270 -11.11 22.66 -13.49
N LYS A 271 -10.83 23.74 -12.80
CA LYS A 271 -9.46 24.26 -12.62
C LYS A 271 -9.00 23.95 -11.22
N ILE A 272 -7.88 23.24 -11.12
CA ILE A 272 -7.35 22.75 -9.84
C ILE A 272 -5.90 23.23 -9.71
N LYS A 273 -5.57 23.80 -8.57
CA LYS A 273 -4.21 24.29 -8.31
C LYS A 273 -3.23 23.12 -8.13
N PHE A 274 -2.15 23.10 -8.91
CA PHE A 274 -1.04 22.15 -8.72
C PHE A 274 -0.14 22.62 -7.59
N VAL A 275 -0.07 21.87 -6.52
CA VAL A 275 0.60 22.27 -5.27
C VAL A 275 1.52 21.17 -4.73
N LYS A 276 2.27 21.48 -3.68
CA LYS A 276 3.15 20.54 -3.00
C LYS A 276 2.41 19.74 -1.92
N THR A 277 1.51 20.39 -1.18
CA THR A 277 0.84 19.80 -0.04
C THR A 277 -0.58 20.36 0.14
N PHE A 278 -1.38 19.73 0.99
CA PHE A 278 -2.76 20.09 1.28
C PHE A 278 -2.90 21.52 1.82
N SER A 279 -1.97 21.97 2.67
CA SER A 279 -2.00 23.30 3.27
C SER A 279 -1.76 24.45 2.29
N ASP A 280 -1.37 24.17 1.05
CA ASP A 280 -1.13 25.21 0.02
C ASP A 280 -2.44 25.72 -0.61
N VAL A 281 -3.59 25.15 -0.22
CA VAL A 281 -4.93 25.63 -0.60
C VAL A 281 -5.81 25.78 0.66
N PRO A 282 -6.80 26.67 0.66
CA PRO A 282 -7.74 26.81 1.76
C PRO A 282 -8.52 25.53 2.05
N LEU A 283 -9.09 25.41 3.26
CA LEU A 283 -9.99 24.30 3.63
C LEU A 283 -11.15 24.18 2.63
N GLY A 284 -11.47 22.96 2.26
CA GLY A 284 -12.55 22.65 1.32
C GLY A 284 -12.21 22.92 -0.15
N GLN A 285 -11.01 23.41 -0.47
CA GLN A 285 -10.61 23.63 -1.87
C GLN A 285 -9.90 22.41 -2.46
N PRO A 286 -10.13 22.14 -3.76
CA PRO A 286 -9.46 21.04 -4.45
C PRO A 286 -8.00 21.36 -4.73
N LEU A 287 -7.19 20.30 -4.77
CA LEU A 287 -5.77 20.36 -5.11
C LEU A 287 -5.36 19.19 -6.00
N LEU A 288 -4.41 19.45 -6.88
CA LEU A 288 -3.67 18.47 -7.66
C LEU A 288 -2.26 18.38 -7.07
N TYR A 289 -1.77 17.19 -6.80
CA TYR A 289 -0.47 17.00 -6.15
C TYR A 289 0.17 15.68 -6.56
N VAL A 290 1.44 15.51 -6.23
CA VAL A 290 2.15 14.24 -6.36
C VAL A 290 2.01 13.50 -5.03
N ASP A 291 1.45 12.29 -5.07
CA ASP A 291 1.29 11.46 -3.88
C ASP A 291 2.63 10.85 -3.40
N SER A 292 2.60 10.15 -2.26
CA SER A 292 3.80 9.52 -1.68
C SER A 292 4.36 8.35 -2.50
N ARG A 293 3.67 7.93 -3.55
CA ARG A 293 4.09 6.86 -4.47
C ARG A 293 4.58 7.39 -5.82
N GLY A 294 4.61 8.72 -5.99
CA GLY A 294 5.09 9.38 -7.20
C GLY A 294 4.04 9.56 -8.29
N HIS A 295 2.76 9.30 -8.00
CA HIS A 295 1.67 9.49 -8.96
C HIS A 295 0.94 10.81 -8.71
N MET A 296 0.32 11.34 -9.77
CA MET A 296 -0.61 12.46 -9.64
C MET A 296 -1.88 12.02 -8.93
N ALA A 297 -2.32 12.83 -7.98
CA ALA A 297 -3.53 12.60 -7.21
C ALA A 297 -4.35 13.89 -7.08
N LEU A 298 -5.67 13.74 -6.91
CA LEU A 298 -6.59 14.85 -6.66
C LEU A 298 -7.19 14.70 -5.27
N ALA A 299 -7.22 15.79 -4.53
CA ALA A 299 -7.78 15.82 -3.18
C ALA A 299 -8.58 17.10 -2.94
N VAL A 300 -9.32 17.12 -1.84
CA VAL A 300 -9.89 18.33 -1.25
C VAL A 300 -9.27 18.51 0.13
N ASN A 301 -8.77 19.70 0.43
CA ASN A 301 -8.16 19.95 1.74
C ASN A 301 -9.18 19.74 2.87
N GLN A 302 -8.91 18.73 3.73
CA GLN A 302 -9.76 18.25 4.82
C GLN A 302 -11.19 17.83 4.42
N ASN A 303 -11.35 17.32 3.18
CA ASN A 303 -12.63 16.77 2.72
C ASN A 303 -12.37 15.66 1.67
N SER A 304 -13.42 14.91 1.32
CA SER A 304 -13.35 13.86 0.29
C SER A 304 -13.59 14.45 -1.11
N PHE A 305 -12.60 14.30 -2.00
CA PHE A 305 -12.78 14.67 -3.41
C PHE A 305 -13.84 13.78 -4.06
N ALA A 306 -13.79 12.48 -3.82
CA ALA A 306 -14.74 11.51 -4.36
C ALA A 306 -16.18 11.84 -3.99
N ALA A 307 -16.44 12.16 -2.73
CA ALA A 307 -17.77 12.53 -2.26
C ALA A 307 -18.21 13.91 -2.77
N THR A 308 -17.33 14.93 -2.70
CA THR A 308 -17.63 16.31 -3.09
C THR A 308 -18.01 16.41 -4.57
N TYR A 309 -17.31 15.70 -5.43
CA TYR A 309 -17.51 15.77 -6.88
C TYR A 309 -18.26 14.57 -7.47
N GLY A 310 -18.62 13.58 -6.66
CA GLY A 310 -19.35 12.37 -7.09
C GLY A 310 -18.53 11.48 -8.03
N VAL A 311 -17.22 11.39 -7.82
CA VAL A 311 -16.31 10.59 -8.65
C VAL A 311 -16.16 9.20 -8.07
N LYS A 312 -16.36 8.17 -8.89
CA LYS A 312 -16.17 6.75 -8.53
C LYS A 312 -15.18 6.10 -9.50
N PRO A 313 -14.09 5.50 -9.02
CA PRO A 313 -13.20 4.71 -9.88
C PRO A 313 -13.89 3.45 -10.46
N PRO A 314 -13.51 3.01 -11.68
CA PRO A 314 -12.59 3.68 -12.59
C PRO A 314 -13.27 4.83 -13.34
N THR A 315 -12.59 5.98 -13.46
CA THR A 315 -13.14 7.18 -14.13
C THR A 315 -12.08 7.81 -15.03
N ALA A 316 -12.49 8.26 -16.22
CA ALA A 316 -11.59 8.93 -17.16
C ALA A 316 -11.09 10.27 -16.61
N LEU A 317 -9.82 10.55 -16.84
CA LEU A 317 -9.12 11.78 -16.52
C LEU A 317 -8.44 12.32 -17.78
N PHE A 318 -8.56 13.63 -18.01
CA PHE A 318 -7.82 14.33 -19.05
C PHE A 318 -7.23 15.64 -18.52
N VAL A 319 -5.98 15.91 -18.89
CA VAL A 319 -5.28 17.15 -18.57
C VAL A 319 -4.66 17.70 -19.86
N PRO A 320 -5.08 18.90 -20.36
CA PRO A 320 -4.48 19.48 -21.57
C PRO A 320 -3.04 19.92 -21.33
N ARG A 321 -2.28 20.20 -22.41
CA ARG A 321 -0.97 20.83 -22.28
C ARG A 321 -1.10 22.28 -21.79
N ALA A 322 -0.11 22.72 -21.03
CA ALA A 322 0.03 24.14 -20.69
C ALA A 322 0.20 24.95 -21.97
N LYS A 323 -0.45 26.14 -22.01
CA LYS A 323 -0.34 27.08 -23.14
C LYS A 323 0.93 27.91 -23.01
#